data_d71a235ac4193d5dd2db94f2da4e7e2e
#
_entry.id   d71a235ac4193d5dd2db94f2da4e7e2e
#
_cell.length_a   1.000
_cell.length_b   1.000
_cell.length_c   1.000
_cell.angle_alpha   90.00
_cell.angle_beta   90.00
_cell.angle_gamma   90.00
#
_symmetry.space_group_name_H-M   'P 1'
#
loop_
_entity.id
_entity.type
_entity.pdbx_description
1 polymer ?
#
loop_
_entity_poly.entity_id
_entity_poly.type
_entity_poly.pdbx_seq_one_letter_code
_entity_poly.pdbx_strand_id
1 'polypeptide(L)'
;MGVKFDRLCYGGDYNPDQWLECPEILEEDIRLMKKAHVNTVSLGIFAWAKLEPEEGVYDFEWMEKIINHLYENGIYVFLATPSGARPHWLADRYPEVLRVNEMRQKNIFGQRHNHCYTSPIYRQKVRQINMKLAERFGDHPGLLMWHISNEYGGECHCPLCQSAFRGWLKKKYNNDIKEVNRKWNTAFWSHDYQNFDQIESPTPLGETSIHGLVLDWKRFVSDLTIDFCKAEIQALRDAGNHKPVTTNLMYNFSTINYH
;
A
#
# COMPACT_ATOMS: atom_id res chain seq x y z
N MET A 1 3.07 12.29 -20.00
CA MET A 1 4.28 13.16 -19.94
C MET A 1 5.03 12.84 -18.67
N GLY A 2 6.35 12.64 -18.75
CA GLY A 2 7.18 12.42 -17.55
C GLY A 2 7.27 13.71 -16.70
N VAL A 3 7.43 13.53 -15.39
CA VAL A 3 7.70 14.64 -14.47
C VAL A 3 9.07 15.25 -14.83
N LYS A 4 9.11 16.56 -15.02
CA LYS A 4 10.39 17.27 -15.20
C LYS A 4 10.70 18.07 -13.95
N PHE A 5 11.83 17.79 -13.34
CA PHE A 5 12.41 18.62 -12.29
C PHE A 5 13.50 19.51 -12.87
N ASP A 6 13.61 20.72 -12.38
CA ASP A 6 14.66 21.68 -12.74
C ASP A 6 15.98 21.41 -12.01
N ARG A 7 15.99 20.41 -11.12
CA ARG A 7 17.11 20.04 -10.27
C ARG A 7 17.19 18.54 -10.04
N LEU A 8 18.35 18.05 -9.61
CA LEU A 8 18.51 16.72 -9.05
C LEU A 8 17.89 16.68 -7.65
N CYS A 9 16.91 15.80 -7.42
CA CYS A 9 16.39 15.52 -6.09
C CYS A 9 17.30 14.49 -5.41
N TYR A 10 17.86 14.85 -4.27
CA TYR A 10 18.81 14.04 -3.50
C TYR A 10 18.41 14.01 -2.04
N GLY A 11 18.26 12.81 -1.48
CA GLY A 11 17.87 12.57 -0.09
C GLY A 11 17.35 11.14 0.10
N GLY A 12 16.57 10.94 1.14
CA GLY A 12 16.03 9.62 1.52
C GLY A 12 14.75 9.73 2.31
N ASP A 13 14.38 8.63 2.94
CA ASP A 13 13.20 8.59 3.81
C ASP A 13 13.48 9.33 5.12
N TYR A 14 12.49 10.10 5.59
CA TYR A 14 12.56 10.85 6.82
C TYR A 14 11.29 10.62 7.65
N ASN A 15 11.46 10.05 8.84
CA ASN A 15 10.36 9.66 9.72
C ASN A 15 10.49 10.33 11.10
N PRO A 16 10.33 11.66 11.19
CA PRO A 16 10.48 12.45 12.42
C PRO A 16 9.38 12.21 13.44
N ASP A 17 8.29 11.55 13.05
CA ASP A 17 7.21 11.13 13.96
C ASP A 17 7.70 10.22 15.10
N GLN A 18 8.91 9.69 15.00
CA GLN A 18 9.54 8.87 16.04
C GLN A 18 10.09 9.68 17.22
N TRP A 19 10.37 10.99 17.04
CA TRP A 19 11.01 11.85 18.05
C TRP A 19 10.42 13.26 18.13
N LEU A 20 9.11 13.38 17.97
CA LEU A 20 8.41 14.66 18.08
C LEU A 20 8.60 15.35 19.45
N GLU A 21 8.87 14.56 20.50
CA GLU A 21 9.16 15.06 21.86
C GLU A 21 10.61 15.54 22.05
N CYS A 22 11.45 15.44 21.02
CA CYS A 22 12.89 15.76 21.05
C CYS A 22 13.21 16.80 19.96
N PRO A 23 12.81 18.08 20.13
CA PRO A 23 12.97 19.10 19.09
C PRO A 23 14.44 19.34 18.70
N GLU A 24 15.40 19.09 19.60
CA GLU A 24 16.82 19.17 19.33
C GLU A 24 17.29 18.17 18.27
N ILE A 25 16.62 17.01 18.15
CA ILE A 25 16.91 16.02 17.08
C ILE A 25 16.46 16.58 15.73
N LEU A 26 15.30 17.21 15.66
CA LEU A 26 14.79 17.78 14.40
C LEU A 26 15.72 18.90 13.87
N GLU A 27 16.24 19.73 14.76
CA GLU A 27 17.23 20.78 14.39
C GLU A 27 18.55 20.16 13.92
N GLU A 28 19.05 19.14 14.60
CA GLU A 28 20.27 18.45 14.22
C GLU A 28 20.11 17.70 12.88
N ASP A 29 18.94 17.08 12.64
CA ASP A 29 18.61 16.44 11.37
C ASP A 29 18.71 17.43 10.20
N ILE A 30 18.11 18.63 10.34
CA ILE A 30 18.22 19.69 9.32
C ILE A 30 19.66 20.11 9.10
N ARG A 31 20.42 20.29 10.17
CA ARG A 31 21.86 20.64 10.08
C ARG A 31 22.64 19.56 9.32
N LEU A 32 22.38 18.27 9.61
CA LEU A 32 23.04 17.16 8.94
C LEU A 32 22.60 17.01 7.47
N MET A 33 21.32 17.17 7.19
CA MET A 33 20.78 17.18 5.83
C MET A 33 21.46 18.27 4.97
N LYS A 34 21.57 19.48 5.50
CA LYS A 34 22.26 20.58 4.81
C LYS A 34 23.74 20.27 4.57
N LYS A 35 24.43 19.70 5.56
CA LYS A 35 25.83 19.28 5.42
C LYS A 35 26.02 18.19 4.36
N ALA A 36 25.05 17.30 4.23
CA ALA A 36 25.02 16.23 3.25
C ALA A 36 24.49 16.67 1.88
N HIS A 37 24.12 17.94 1.70
CA HIS A 37 23.49 18.49 0.50
C HIS A 37 22.13 17.82 0.15
N VAL A 38 21.43 17.28 1.13
CA VAL A 38 20.07 16.79 0.95
C VAL A 38 19.15 17.97 0.60
N ASN A 39 18.37 17.81 -0.45
CA ASN A 39 17.42 18.83 -0.90
C ASN A 39 15.99 18.30 -1.03
N THR A 40 15.77 17.01 -0.79
CA THR A 40 14.46 16.36 -0.91
C THR A 40 14.38 15.17 0.04
N VAL A 41 13.26 14.97 0.71
CA VAL A 41 13.01 13.80 1.58
C VAL A 41 11.63 13.19 1.29
N SER A 42 11.51 11.86 1.45
CA SER A 42 10.21 11.18 1.53
C SER A 42 9.75 11.23 2.98
N LEU A 43 8.63 11.91 3.25
CA LEU A 43 8.19 12.22 4.62
C LEU A 43 6.94 11.44 5.00
N GLY A 44 6.92 10.87 6.21
CA GLY A 44 5.72 10.37 6.86
C GLY A 44 5.20 9.03 6.35
N ILE A 45 6.07 8.18 5.77
CA ILE A 45 5.70 6.89 5.12
C ILE A 45 4.87 5.98 6.04
N PHE A 46 5.14 5.97 7.35
CA PHE A 46 4.46 5.10 8.31
C PHE A 46 3.74 5.87 9.42
N ALA A 47 3.53 7.17 9.25
CA ALA A 47 3.09 8.08 10.28
C ALA A 47 1.58 8.03 10.58
N TRP A 48 0.80 7.07 10.07
CA TRP A 48 -0.66 7.07 10.19
C TRP A 48 -1.15 7.22 11.62
N ALA A 49 -0.55 6.48 12.58
CA ALA A 49 -0.94 6.54 13.98
C ALA A 49 -0.74 7.92 14.65
N LYS A 50 0.21 8.73 14.13
CA LYS A 50 0.41 10.12 14.58
C LYS A 50 -0.48 11.10 13.84
N LEU A 51 -0.82 10.82 12.58
CA LEU A 51 -1.71 11.66 11.75
C LEU A 51 -3.18 11.46 12.11
N GLU A 52 -3.57 10.28 12.56
CA GLU A 52 -4.91 9.90 12.99
C GLU A 52 -4.80 9.00 14.25
N PRO A 53 -4.55 9.61 15.42
CA PRO A 53 -4.37 8.87 16.68
C PRO A 53 -5.61 8.09 17.12
N GLU A 54 -6.79 8.57 16.76
CA GLU A 54 -8.08 7.90 16.92
C GLU A 54 -8.88 8.03 15.62
N GLU A 55 -9.80 7.11 15.40
CA GLU A 55 -10.61 7.10 14.19
C GLU A 55 -11.37 8.41 13.98
N GLY A 56 -11.04 9.11 12.89
CA GLY A 56 -11.65 10.39 12.51
C GLY A 56 -11.09 11.61 13.25
N VAL A 57 -10.13 11.43 14.16
CA VAL A 57 -9.42 12.51 14.84
C VAL A 57 -8.06 12.69 14.19
N TYR A 58 -7.88 13.83 13.53
CA TYR A 58 -6.65 14.11 12.76
C TYR A 58 -5.78 15.13 13.48
N ASP A 59 -4.48 14.84 13.58
CA ASP A 59 -3.44 15.75 14.03
C ASP A 59 -2.40 15.96 12.92
N PHE A 60 -2.53 17.08 12.23
CA PHE A 60 -1.63 17.47 11.15
C PHE A 60 -0.66 18.60 11.52
N GLU A 61 -0.80 19.19 12.71
CA GLU A 61 -0.02 20.38 13.08
C GLU A 61 1.48 20.10 13.17
N TRP A 62 1.85 18.95 13.71
CA TRP A 62 3.25 18.55 13.81
C TRP A 62 3.88 18.34 12.43
N MET A 63 3.15 17.70 11.51
CA MET A 63 3.60 17.47 10.14
C MET A 63 3.76 18.77 9.38
N GLU A 64 2.83 19.71 9.54
CA GLU A 64 2.91 21.03 8.92
C GLU A 64 4.13 21.81 9.39
N LYS A 65 4.40 21.81 10.69
CA LYS A 65 5.60 22.45 11.27
C LYS A 65 6.88 21.87 10.65
N ILE A 66 6.95 20.56 10.49
CA ILE A 66 8.11 19.89 9.88
C ILE A 66 8.23 20.24 8.40
N ILE A 67 7.15 20.20 7.63
CA ILE A 67 7.18 20.55 6.19
C ILE A 67 7.61 22.01 6.00
N ASN A 68 7.09 22.93 6.81
CA ASN A 68 7.49 24.34 6.79
C ASN A 68 8.99 24.48 7.08
N HIS A 69 9.46 23.85 8.16
CA HIS A 69 10.86 23.93 8.57
C HIS A 69 11.82 23.35 7.53
N LEU A 70 11.48 22.21 6.92
CA LEU A 70 12.22 21.65 5.79
C LEU A 70 12.27 22.65 4.63
N TYR A 71 11.12 23.20 4.23
CA TYR A 71 11.00 24.11 3.11
C TYR A 71 11.80 25.43 3.32
N GLU A 72 11.74 26.01 4.51
CA GLU A 72 12.53 27.19 4.90
C GLU A 72 14.05 26.95 4.81
N ASN A 73 14.46 25.68 4.97
CA ASN A 73 15.85 25.26 4.82
C ASN A 73 16.20 24.75 3.41
N GLY A 74 15.32 24.93 2.42
CA GLY A 74 15.55 24.55 1.03
C GLY A 74 15.41 23.06 0.76
N ILE A 75 14.76 22.29 1.66
CA ILE A 75 14.53 20.87 1.53
C ILE A 75 13.04 20.65 1.15
N TYR A 76 12.81 20.02 0.03
CA TYR A 76 11.49 19.70 -0.50
C TYR A 76 11.01 18.33 -0.04
N VAL A 77 9.70 18.08 -0.17
CA VAL A 77 9.07 16.87 0.35
C VAL A 77 8.39 16.07 -0.77
N PHE A 78 8.60 14.77 -0.75
CA PHE A 78 7.71 13.76 -1.30
C PHE A 78 6.85 13.26 -0.14
N LEU A 79 5.62 13.76 -0.01
CA LEU A 79 4.77 13.41 1.12
C LEU A 79 4.13 12.05 0.90
N ALA A 80 4.27 11.16 1.87
CA ALA A 80 3.76 9.82 1.75
C ALA A 80 2.28 9.70 2.13
N THR A 81 1.55 8.82 1.41
CA THR A 81 0.31 8.25 1.93
C THR A 81 0.68 7.09 2.88
N PRO A 82 0.20 7.08 4.14
CA PRO A 82 0.79 6.26 5.18
C PRO A 82 0.25 4.83 5.25
N SER A 83 -0.36 4.33 4.18
CA SER A 83 -1.05 3.03 4.13
C SER A 83 -0.15 1.81 4.32
N GLY A 84 1.17 1.98 4.22
CA GLY A 84 2.12 0.90 4.46
C GLY A 84 2.11 0.34 5.89
N ALA A 85 1.71 1.16 6.88
CA ALA A 85 1.56 0.77 8.28
C ALA A 85 0.29 1.39 8.86
N ARG A 86 -0.65 0.57 9.26
CA ARG A 86 -1.93 0.99 9.85
C ARG A 86 -1.79 1.25 11.34
N PRO A 87 -2.60 2.16 11.93
CA PRO A 87 -2.66 2.37 13.37
C PRO A 87 -3.28 1.17 14.09
N HIS A 88 -2.99 1.04 15.39
CA HIS A 88 -3.49 -0.07 16.20
C HIS A 88 -5.01 -0.05 16.32
N TRP A 89 -5.63 1.13 16.51
CA TRP A 89 -7.08 1.29 16.64
C TRP A 89 -7.84 0.71 15.43
N LEU A 90 -7.25 0.77 14.22
CA LEU A 90 -7.88 0.26 13.01
C LEU A 90 -7.99 -1.28 13.03
N ALA A 91 -6.94 -1.96 13.48
CA ALA A 91 -6.95 -3.42 13.58
C ALA A 91 -7.73 -3.93 14.81
N ASP A 92 -7.76 -3.14 15.89
CA ASP A 92 -8.54 -3.45 17.10
C ASP A 92 -10.04 -3.36 16.82
N ARG A 93 -10.47 -2.27 16.20
CA ARG A 93 -11.89 -2.03 15.86
C ARG A 93 -12.39 -2.87 14.69
N TYR A 94 -11.53 -3.16 13.72
CA TYR A 94 -11.84 -3.87 12.47
C TYR A 94 -10.84 -4.99 12.21
N PRO A 95 -10.85 -6.08 13.02
CA PRO A 95 -9.84 -7.14 12.93
C PRO A 95 -9.84 -7.90 11.59
N GLU A 96 -10.88 -7.73 10.77
CA GLU A 96 -10.94 -8.28 9.41
C GLU A 96 -10.01 -7.57 8.42
N VAL A 97 -9.43 -6.42 8.79
CA VAL A 97 -8.43 -5.77 7.95
C VAL A 97 -7.09 -6.51 7.96
N LEU A 98 -6.83 -7.33 8.96
CA LEU A 98 -5.60 -8.10 9.06
C LEU A 98 -5.55 -9.22 8.01
N ARG A 99 -4.34 -9.49 7.51
CA ARG A 99 -4.12 -10.57 6.54
C ARG A 99 -4.38 -11.95 7.13
N VAL A 100 -4.78 -12.85 6.26
CA VAL A 100 -4.81 -14.29 6.48
C VAL A 100 -3.71 -14.89 5.62
N ASN A 101 -2.87 -15.73 6.21
CA ASN A 101 -1.77 -16.40 5.50
C ASN A 101 -2.26 -17.57 4.64
N GLU A 102 -1.35 -18.21 3.91
CA GLU A 102 -1.65 -19.37 3.07
C GLU A 102 -2.14 -20.60 3.85
N MET A 103 -1.84 -20.68 5.16
CA MET A 103 -2.34 -21.70 6.07
C MET A 103 -3.74 -21.39 6.61
N ARG A 104 -4.41 -20.35 6.08
CA ARG A 104 -5.73 -19.86 6.52
C ARG A 104 -5.74 -19.32 7.96
N GLN A 105 -4.61 -18.95 8.51
CA GLN A 105 -4.49 -18.35 9.83
C GLN A 105 -4.50 -16.83 9.70
N LYS A 106 -5.35 -16.17 10.50
CA LYS A 106 -5.37 -14.71 10.58
C LYS A 106 -4.14 -14.22 11.34
N ASN A 107 -3.45 -13.26 10.77
CA ASN A 107 -2.32 -12.60 11.41
C ASN A 107 -2.77 -11.80 12.63
N ILE A 108 -1.88 -11.65 13.60
CA ILE A 108 -2.05 -10.75 14.75
C ILE A 108 -1.54 -9.36 14.36
N PHE A 109 -2.00 -8.32 15.05
CA PHE A 109 -1.49 -6.97 14.84
C PHE A 109 0.03 -6.92 15.04
N GLY A 110 0.69 -6.20 14.19
CA GLY A 110 2.15 -5.98 14.21
C GLY A 110 2.69 -5.86 12.80
N GLN A 111 3.92 -5.39 12.70
CA GLN A 111 4.66 -5.17 11.45
C GLN A 111 3.91 -4.23 10.46
N ARG A 112 4.58 -3.87 9.37
CA ARG A 112 3.99 -3.17 8.23
C ARG A 112 3.38 -4.17 7.25
N HIS A 113 2.56 -3.70 6.29
CA HIS A 113 1.94 -4.49 5.22
C HIS A 113 1.08 -5.69 5.67
N ASN A 114 0.63 -5.70 6.92
CA ASN A 114 -0.23 -6.73 7.45
C ASN A 114 -1.71 -6.32 7.35
N HIS A 115 -2.17 -5.98 6.15
CA HIS A 115 -3.53 -5.56 5.87
C HIS A 115 -3.99 -6.11 4.52
N CYS A 116 -5.28 -6.38 4.42
CA CYS A 116 -5.91 -6.96 3.23
C CYS A 116 -6.32 -5.87 2.23
N TYR A 117 -5.76 -5.89 1.03
CA TYR A 117 -6.11 -4.94 -0.05
C TYR A 117 -7.54 -5.12 -0.58
N THR A 118 -8.19 -6.24 -0.28
CA THR A 118 -9.59 -6.50 -0.65
C THR A 118 -10.57 -5.99 0.41
N SER A 119 -10.11 -5.70 1.64
CA SER A 119 -10.98 -5.22 2.72
C SER A 119 -11.64 -3.88 2.36
N PRO A 120 -13.00 -3.79 2.31
CA PRO A 120 -13.69 -2.54 2.04
C PRO A 120 -13.41 -1.48 3.11
N ILE A 121 -13.34 -1.89 4.39
CA ILE A 121 -13.04 -1.00 5.52
C ILE A 121 -11.64 -0.42 5.38
N TYR A 122 -10.64 -1.26 5.09
CA TYR A 122 -9.27 -0.78 4.91
C TYR A 122 -9.17 0.24 3.77
N ARG A 123 -9.77 -0.08 2.61
CA ARG A 123 -9.83 0.83 1.46
C ARG A 123 -10.53 2.15 1.79
N GLN A 124 -11.62 2.10 2.54
CA GLN A 124 -12.34 3.29 2.99
C GLN A 124 -11.47 4.18 3.87
N LYS A 125 -10.77 3.60 4.86
CA LYS A 125 -9.91 4.35 5.78
C LYS A 125 -8.69 4.94 5.08
N VAL A 126 -8.04 4.16 4.20
CA VAL A 126 -6.96 4.66 3.35
C VAL A 126 -7.43 5.83 2.48
N ARG A 127 -8.60 5.71 1.85
CA ARG A 127 -9.18 6.81 1.07
C ARG A 127 -9.38 8.06 1.93
N GLN A 128 -9.92 7.92 3.14
CA GLN A 128 -10.20 9.04 4.05
C GLN A 128 -8.91 9.78 4.44
N ILE A 129 -7.89 9.06 4.92
CA ILE A 129 -6.63 9.70 5.31
C ILE A 129 -5.92 10.35 4.12
N ASN A 130 -5.90 9.70 2.95
CA ASN A 130 -5.27 10.25 1.75
C ASN A 130 -5.95 11.54 1.28
N MET A 131 -7.29 11.59 1.30
CA MET A 131 -8.03 12.82 0.99
C MET A 131 -7.71 13.94 1.98
N LYS A 132 -7.69 13.64 3.30
CA LYS A 132 -7.35 14.61 4.34
C LYS A 132 -5.93 15.17 4.20
N LEU A 133 -4.98 14.33 3.85
CA LEU A 133 -3.61 14.77 3.55
C LEU A 133 -3.57 15.68 2.31
N ALA A 134 -4.29 15.32 1.26
CA ALA A 134 -4.35 16.13 0.03
C ALA A 134 -5.04 17.49 0.28
N GLU A 135 -6.15 17.51 1.04
CA GLU A 135 -6.84 18.74 1.45
C GLU A 135 -5.93 19.66 2.27
N ARG A 136 -5.10 19.10 3.16
CA ARG A 136 -4.24 19.90 4.06
C ARG A 136 -2.95 20.36 3.41
N PHE A 137 -2.26 19.48 2.68
CA PHE A 137 -0.89 19.71 2.23
C PHE A 137 -0.74 19.83 0.71
N GLY A 138 -1.80 19.54 -0.04
CA GLY A 138 -1.73 19.47 -1.50
C GLY A 138 -1.19 20.71 -2.20
N ASP A 139 -1.45 21.88 -1.67
CA ASP A 139 -1.01 23.19 -2.23
C ASP A 139 0.26 23.72 -1.58
N HIS A 140 0.87 22.96 -0.64
CA HIS A 140 2.08 23.42 0.03
C HIS A 140 3.24 23.60 -0.96
N PRO A 141 3.95 24.75 -0.95
CA PRO A 141 5.00 25.02 -1.94
C PRO A 141 6.21 24.08 -1.82
N GLY A 142 6.47 23.52 -0.63
CA GLY A 142 7.51 22.52 -0.39
C GLY A 142 7.15 21.11 -0.86
N LEU A 143 5.88 20.83 -1.18
CA LEU A 143 5.44 19.53 -1.68
C LEU A 143 5.71 19.43 -3.18
N LEU A 144 6.64 18.55 -3.60
CA LEU A 144 6.95 18.30 -5.01
C LEU A 144 6.07 17.19 -5.61
N MET A 145 5.86 16.09 -4.88
CA MET A 145 5.05 14.96 -5.32
C MET A 145 4.57 14.13 -4.14
N TRP A 146 3.67 13.18 -4.42
CA TRP A 146 3.21 12.19 -3.46
C TRP A 146 4.00 10.90 -3.58
N HIS A 147 4.41 10.34 -2.44
CA HIS A 147 4.92 8.99 -2.31
C HIS A 147 3.75 8.07 -1.92
N ILE A 148 3.27 7.25 -2.84
CA ILE A 148 2.09 6.43 -2.60
C ILE A 148 2.48 5.17 -1.83
N SER A 149 1.98 5.03 -0.58
CA SER A 149 2.30 3.91 0.29
C SER A 149 3.82 3.69 0.43
N ASN A 150 4.26 2.44 0.48
CA ASN A 150 5.67 2.06 0.48
C ASN A 150 5.80 0.57 0.18
N GLU A 151 6.68 0.18 -0.74
CA GLU A 151 7.09 -1.22 -0.96
C GLU A 151 5.91 -2.21 -1.00
N TYR A 152 4.92 -1.95 -1.84
CA TYR A 152 3.77 -2.82 -1.98
C TYR A 152 4.16 -4.29 -2.12
N GLY A 153 3.51 -5.19 -1.40
CA GLY A 153 3.80 -6.61 -1.48
C GLY A 153 2.98 -7.48 -0.55
N GLY A 154 3.28 -8.78 -0.61
CA GLY A 154 2.60 -9.81 0.14
C GLY A 154 1.20 -10.15 -0.38
N GLU A 155 0.60 -11.16 0.19
CA GLU A 155 -0.68 -11.71 -0.22
C GLU A 155 -1.59 -11.96 0.98
N CYS A 156 -2.88 -12.13 0.73
CA CYS A 156 -3.89 -12.39 1.75
C CYS A 156 -4.87 -13.45 1.24
N HIS A 157 -5.10 -14.49 2.03
CA HIS A 157 -5.94 -15.62 1.70
C HIS A 157 -7.28 -15.63 2.45
N CYS A 158 -7.76 -14.46 2.89
CA CYS A 158 -9.03 -14.33 3.60
C CYS A 158 -10.25 -14.58 2.68
N PRO A 159 -11.45 -14.78 3.24
CA PRO A 159 -12.66 -15.03 2.43
C PRO A 159 -12.94 -13.97 1.37
N LEU A 160 -12.62 -12.69 1.63
CA LEU A 160 -12.77 -11.61 0.64
C LEU A 160 -11.83 -11.81 -0.54
N CYS A 161 -10.56 -12.16 -0.28
CA CYS A 161 -9.58 -12.45 -1.34
C CYS A 161 -9.95 -13.71 -2.13
N GLN A 162 -10.48 -14.75 -1.47
CA GLN A 162 -10.98 -15.96 -2.15
C GLN A 162 -12.12 -15.60 -3.12
N SER A 163 -13.08 -14.82 -2.67
CA SER A 163 -14.20 -14.38 -3.51
C SER A 163 -13.73 -13.50 -4.68
N ALA A 164 -12.83 -12.55 -4.41
CA ALA A 164 -12.26 -11.68 -5.44
C ALA A 164 -11.46 -12.48 -6.49
N PHE A 165 -10.69 -13.49 -6.06
CA PHE A 165 -9.94 -14.38 -6.96
C PHE A 165 -10.88 -15.17 -7.88
N ARG A 166 -11.95 -15.75 -7.34
CA ARG A 166 -12.97 -16.43 -8.15
C ARG A 166 -13.61 -15.48 -9.18
N GLY A 167 -13.90 -14.25 -8.77
CA GLY A 167 -14.40 -13.20 -9.69
C GLY A 167 -13.39 -12.87 -10.80
N TRP A 168 -12.12 -12.75 -10.45
CA TRP A 168 -11.03 -12.52 -11.40
C TRP A 168 -10.89 -13.68 -12.40
N LEU A 169 -10.98 -14.93 -11.92
CA LEU A 169 -10.95 -16.12 -12.77
C LEU A 169 -12.15 -16.17 -13.70
N LYS A 170 -13.38 -15.91 -13.20
CA LYS A 170 -14.59 -15.83 -14.04
C LYS A 170 -14.42 -14.83 -15.18
N LYS A 171 -13.86 -13.66 -14.90
CA LYS A 171 -13.56 -12.66 -15.93
C LYS A 171 -12.50 -13.15 -16.92
N LYS A 172 -11.40 -13.72 -16.45
CA LYS A 172 -10.27 -14.18 -17.26
C LYS A 172 -10.67 -15.32 -18.21
N TYR A 173 -11.49 -16.24 -17.75
CA TYR A 173 -11.90 -17.45 -18.47
C TYR A 173 -13.34 -17.37 -19.01
N ASN A 174 -13.90 -16.17 -19.18
CA ASN A 174 -15.24 -15.95 -19.73
C ASN A 174 -16.32 -16.80 -19.03
N ASN A 175 -16.22 -16.99 -17.73
CA ASN A 175 -17.09 -17.82 -16.88
C ASN A 175 -17.18 -19.29 -17.34
N ASP A 176 -16.15 -19.80 -18.02
CA ASP A 176 -16.06 -21.20 -18.47
C ASP A 176 -15.13 -22.01 -17.57
N ILE A 177 -15.70 -22.84 -16.70
CA ILE A 177 -14.93 -23.70 -15.79
C ILE A 177 -14.17 -24.81 -16.55
N LYS A 178 -14.70 -25.25 -17.70
CA LYS A 178 -14.02 -26.26 -18.51
C LYS A 178 -12.73 -25.72 -19.10
N GLU A 179 -12.74 -24.44 -19.48
CA GLU A 179 -11.55 -23.75 -19.96
C GLU A 179 -10.47 -23.62 -18.85
N VAL A 180 -10.89 -23.36 -17.60
CA VAL A 180 -9.98 -23.40 -16.44
C VAL A 180 -9.34 -24.77 -16.30
N ASN A 181 -10.16 -25.85 -16.23
CA ASN A 181 -9.68 -27.21 -16.10
C ASN A 181 -8.70 -27.57 -17.23
N ARG A 182 -9.06 -27.24 -18.47
CA ARG A 182 -8.20 -27.48 -19.64
C ARG A 182 -6.87 -26.73 -19.56
N LYS A 183 -6.88 -25.45 -19.19
CA LYS A 183 -5.67 -24.59 -19.12
C LYS A 183 -4.77 -24.94 -17.95
N TRP A 184 -5.36 -25.37 -16.83
CA TRP A 184 -4.61 -25.78 -15.65
C TRP A 184 -4.22 -27.25 -15.67
N ASN A 185 -4.76 -28.04 -16.61
CA ASN A 185 -4.55 -29.48 -16.74
C ASN A 185 -4.92 -30.25 -15.45
N THR A 186 -6.16 -30.06 -14.98
CA THR A 186 -6.63 -30.52 -13.68
C THR A 186 -7.04 -32.01 -13.63
N ALA A 187 -7.13 -32.69 -14.75
CA ALA A 187 -7.64 -34.07 -14.82
C ALA A 187 -6.84 -35.08 -13.96
N PHE A 188 -5.53 -34.82 -13.74
CA PHE A 188 -4.71 -35.68 -12.92
C PHE A 188 -5.07 -35.58 -11.44
N TRP A 189 -5.12 -36.70 -10.73
CA TRP A 189 -5.56 -36.79 -9.32
C TRP A 189 -7.00 -36.32 -9.06
N SER A 190 -7.86 -36.36 -10.09
CA SER A 190 -9.27 -35.94 -9.98
C SER A 190 -9.47 -34.48 -9.53
N HIS A 191 -8.60 -33.61 -10.00
CA HIS A 191 -8.65 -32.17 -9.62
C HIS A 191 -9.62 -31.34 -10.46
N ASP A 192 -10.43 -31.93 -11.36
CA ASP A 192 -11.37 -31.18 -12.17
C ASP A 192 -12.41 -30.46 -11.32
N TYR A 193 -12.47 -29.15 -11.47
CA TYR A 193 -13.47 -28.30 -10.82
C TYR A 193 -14.80 -28.36 -11.59
N GLN A 194 -15.90 -28.47 -10.86
CA GLN A 194 -17.25 -28.43 -11.43
C GLN A 194 -17.77 -27.00 -11.55
N ASN A 195 -17.32 -26.09 -10.70
CA ASN A 195 -17.67 -24.69 -10.69
C ASN A 195 -16.55 -23.86 -10.03
N PHE A 196 -16.63 -22.53 -10.17
CA PHE A 196 -15.62 -21.61 -9.62
C PHE A 196 -15.62 -21.57 -8.09
N ASP A 197 -16.71 -21.94 -7.41
CA ASP A 197 -16.80 -21.84 -5.95
C ASP A 197 -15.97 -22.93 -5.25
N GLN A 198 -15.61 -24.00 -5.98
CA GLN A 198 -14.66 -25.03 -5.52
C GLN A 198 -13.20 -24.58 -5.57
N ILE A 199 -12.91 -23.47 -6.27
CA ILE A 199 -11.53 -23.00 -6.39
C ILE A 199 -11.15 -22.18 -5.16
N GLU A 200 -10.04 -22.56 -4.55
CA GLU A 200 -9.37 -21.81 -3.49
C GLU A 200 -7.97 -21.38 -3.92
N SER A 201 -7.44 -20.35 -3.26
CA SER A 201 -6.05 -19.95 -3.44
C SER A 201 -5.09 -21.07 -3.03
N PRO A 202 -3.88 -21.17 -3.60
CA PRO A 202 -2.90 -22.18 -3.22
C PRO A 202 -2.64 -22.23 -1.73
N THR A 203 -2.44 -23.43 -1.18
CA THR A 203 -2.15 -23.65 0.24
C THR A 203 -1.32 -24.90 0.45
N PRO A 204 -0.30 -24.88 1.35
CA PRO A 204 0.42 -26.09 1.74
C PRO A 204 -0.46 -27.15 2.42
N LEU A 205 -1.63 -26.74 2.93
CA LEU A 205 -2.62 -27.66 3.54
C LEU A 205 -3.50 -28.37 2.50
N GLY A 206 -3.37 -28.02 1.23
CA GLY A 206 -4.19 -28.56 0.15
C GLY A 206 -3.43 -28.53 -1.17
N GLU A 207 -3.78 -27.61 -2.07
CA GLU A 207 -3.29 -27.66 -3.44
C GLU A 207 -2.16 -26.63 -3.69
N THR A 208 -1.01 -27.14 -4.12
CA THR A 208 0.15 -26.36 -4.58
C THR A 208 0.77 -26.90 -5.87
N SER A 209 0.29 -28.06 -6.36
CA SER A 209 0.87 -28.74 -7.53
C SER A 209 0.23 -28.36 -8.86
N ILE A 210 -0.96 -27.77 -8.84
CA ILE A 210 -1.60 -27.21 -10.05
C ILE A 210 -0.91 -25.87 -10.39
N HIS A 211 0.10 -25.93 -11.25
CA HIS A 211 0.91 -24.75 -11.58
C HIS A 211 0.09 -23.62 -12.21
N GLY A 212 -0.97 -23.94 -12.94
CA GLY A 212 -1.90 -22.94 -13.49
C GLY A 212 -2.62 -22.15 -12.41
N LEU A 213 -3.08 -22.81 -11.33
CA LEU A 213 -3.68 -22.19 -10.15
C LEU A 213 -2.67 -21.25 -9.46
N VAL A 214 -1.46 -21.74 -9.19
CA VAL A 214 -0.40 -20.94 -8.52
C VAL A 214 -0.05 -19.70 -9.33
N LEU A 215 0.11 -19.85 -10.65
CA LEU A 215 0.43 -18.73 -11.54
C LEU A 215 -0.71 -17.70 -11.61
N ASP A 216 -1.95 -18.16 -11.68
CA ASP A 216 -3.10 -17.26 -11.74
C ASP A 216 -3.35 -16.57 -10.40
N TRP A 217 -3.07 -17.22 -9.29
CA TRP A 217 -3.07 -16.58 -7.98
C TRP A 217 -2.05 -15.42 -7.91
N LYS A 218 -0.82 -15.64 -8.34
CA LYS A 218 0.22 -14.59 -8.40
C LYS A 218 -0.18 -13.42 -9.30
N ARG A 219 -0.79 -13.71 -10.45
CA ARG A 219 -1.31 -12.67 -11.35
C ARG A 219 -2.43 -11.87 -10.70
N PHE A 220 -3.37 -12.56 -10.06
CA PHE A 220 -4.46 -11.92 -9.31
C PHE A 220 -3.91 -11.02 -8.20
N VAL A 221 -2.95 -11.48 -7.40
CA VAL A 221 -2.33 -10.68 -6.33
C VAL A 221 -1.65 -9.43 -6.89
N SER A 222 -0.96 -9.55 -8.03
CA SER A 222 -0.35 -8.42 -8.71
C SER A 222 -1.40 -7.41 -9.20
N ASP A 223 -2.45 -7.88 -9.87
CA ASP A 223 -3.56 -7.03 -10.35
C ASP A 223 -4.28 -6.34 -9.19
N LEU A 224 -4.51 -7.06 -8.07
CA LEU A 224 -5.11 -6.51 -6.86
C LEU A 224 -4.22 -5.41 -6.24
N THR A 225 -2.92 -5.59 -6.24
CA THR A 225 -1.96 -4.59 -5.75
C THR A 225 -2.01 -3.32 -6.60
N ILE A 226 -2.04 -3.47 -7.92
CA ILE A 226 -2.17 -2.35 -8.86
C ILE A 226 -3.51 -1.62 -8.64
N ASP A 227 -4.60 -2.36 -8.48
CA ASP A 227 -5.92 -1.78 -8.23
C ASP A 227 -5.96 -0.99 -6.91
N PHE A 228 -5.34 -1.52 -5.86
CA PHE A 228 -5.23 -0.82 -4.58
C PHE A 228 -4.40 0.46 -4.71
N CYS A 229 -3.24 0.41 -5.35
CA CYS A 229 -2.41 1.60 -5.62
C CYS A 229 -3.17 2.67 -6.42
N LYS A 230 -3.90 2.26 -7.46
CA LYS A 230 -4.75 3.17 -8.23
C LYS A 230 -5.84 3.82 -7.38
N ALA A 231 -6.43 3.09 -6.44
CA ALA A 231 -7.44 3.63 -5.53
C ALA A 231 -6.84 4.69 -4.57
N GLU A 232 -5.61 4.50 -4.10
CA GLU A 232 -4.89 5.49 -3.30
C GLU A 232 -4.61 6.77 -4.09
N ILE A 233 -4.12 6.63 -5.33
CA ILE A 233 -3.91 7.77 -6.23
C ILE A 233 -5.23 8.50 -6.50
N GLN A 234 -6.30 7.74 -6.75
CA GLN A 234 -7.61 8.33 -7.05
C GLN A 234 -8.15 9.15 -5.86
N ALA A 235 -7.89 8.73 -4.61
CA ALA A 235 -8.26 9.50 -3.43
C ALA A 235 -7.63 10.91 -3.42
N LEU A 236 -6.36 11.01 -3.81
CA LEU A 236 -5.69 12.31 -3.95
C LEU A 236 -6.30 13.15 -5.08
N ARG A 237 -6.66 12.52 -6.21
CA ARG A 237 -7.29 13.18 -7.36
C ARG A 237 -8.69 13.69 -7.02
N ASP A 238 -9.47 12.90 -6.28
CA ASP A 238 -10.82 13.27 -5.84
C ASP A 238 -10.81 14.44 -4.84
N ALA A 239 -9.72 14.62 -4.10
CA ALA A 239 -9.46 15.80 -3.28
C ALA A 239 -8.93 17.01 -4.08
N GLY A 240 -8.92 16.94 -5.41
CA GLY A 240 -8.49 18.03 -6.30
C GLY A 240 -6.97 18.14 -6.49
N ASN A 241 -6.17 17.24 -5.92
CA ASN A 241 -4.72 17.33 -6.04
C ASN A 241 -4.18 16.53 -7.22
N HIS A 242 -3.44 17.20 -8.12
CA HIS A 242 -2.90 16.64 -9.36
C HIS A 242 -1.36 16.61 -9.39
N LYS A 243 -0.69 16.84 -8.26
CA LYS A 243 0.77 16.71 -8.19
C LYS A 243 1.21 15.31 -8.66
N PRO A 244 2.44 15.18 -9.15
CA PRO A 244 3.01 13.88 -9.53
C PRO A 244 2.96 12.88 -8.40
N VAL A 245 2.96 11.60 -8.75
CA VAL A 245 2.99 10.49 -7.80
C VAL A 245 4.16 9.57 -8.08
N THR A 246 4.73 8.99 -7.04
CA THR A 246 5.74 7.94 -7.10
C THR A 246 5.47 6.88 -6.05
N THR A 247 6.13 5.76 -6.15
CA THR A 247 6.24 4.74 -5.11
C THR A 247 7.55 4.02 -5.26
N ASN A 248 8.01 3.37 -4.21
CA ASN A 248 9.16 2.47 -4.26
C ASN A 248 8.70 1.01 -4.31
N LEU A 249 9.50 0.18 -4.95
CA LEU A 249 9.24 -1.25 -5.11
C LEU A 249 10.49 -2.03 -4.73
N MET A 250 10.29 -3.18 -4.05
CA MET A 250 11.39 -4.02 -3.55
C MET A 250 12.06 -4.90 -4.62
N TYR A 251 11.56 -4.88 -5.86
CA TYR A 251 12.08 -5.68 -6.99
C TYR A 251 12.06 -7.22 -6.77
N ASN A 252 12.27 -7.70 -5.56
CA ASN A 252 12.37 -9.12 -5.22
C ASN A 252 11.08 -9.74 -4.62
N PHE A 253 9.98 -9.00 -4.54
CA PHE A 253 8.71 -9.57 -4.08
C PHE A 253 8.10 -10.47 -5.15
N SER A 254 8.07 -11.79 -4.89
CA SER A 254 7.57 -12.80 -5.84
C SER A 254 6.08 -12.71 -6.14
N THR A 255 5.34 -11.89 -5.41
CA THR A 255 3.89 -11.67 -5.55
C THR A 255 3.54 -10.50 -6.47
N ILE A 256 4.52 -9.77 -6.99
CA ILE A 256 4.33 -8.64 -7.88
C ILE A 256 4.97 -8.93 -9.23
N ASN A 257 4.21 -8.71 -10.29
CA ASN A 257 4.73 -8.69 -11.64
C ASN A 257 5.24 -7.27 -11.96
N TYR A 258 6.54 -7.12 -12.17
CA TYR A 258 7.20 -5.85 -12.47
C TYR A 258 7.26 -5.51 -13.98
N HIS A 259 6.59 -6.30 -14.83
CA HIS A 259 6.56 -6.12 -16.28
C HIS A 259 5.24 -5.56 -16.80
#